data_8eb29eb82e5dccafc1ebe404991b95d8
#
_entry.id   8eb29eb82e5dccafc1ebe404991b95d8
#
_cell.length_a   1.000
_cell.length_b   1.000
_cell.length_c   1.000
_cell.angle_alpha   90.00
_cell.angle_beta   90.00
_cell.angle_gamma   90.00
#
_symmetry.space_group_name_H-M   'P 1'
#
loop_
_entity.id
_entity.type
_entity.pdbx_description
1 polymer ?
#
loop_
_entity_poly.entity_id
_entity_poly.type
_entity_poly.pdbx_seq_one_letter_code
_entity_poly.pdbx_strand_id
1 'polypeptide(L)'
;MTSTETPILIDTNIWIEHFKSANKEVSALLEAGRVVMHPFIVAELALGGLRDRRMTLASLEFLPELPVAELPEVRQLIEMRKLYTEGIGLVDAHLIASLMIVPTPTELWTDDGGLTRVAGKLGFLATPPFIT
;
A
#
# COMPACT_ATOMS: atom_id res chain seq x y z
N MET A 1 -5.34 5.98 21.22
CA MET A 1 -4.49 5.78 20.05
C MET A 1 -4.15 7.07 19.38
N THR A 2 -2.93 7.26 19.08
CA THR A 2 -2.48 8.47 18.40
C THR A 2 -2.30 8.17 16.92
N SER A 3 -2.20 9.24 16.11
CA SER A 3 -1.95 9.10 14.67
C SER A 3 -0.65 8.38 14.36
N THR A 4 0.30 8.31 15.32
CA THR A 4 1.56 7.60 15.16
C THR A 4 1.40 6.09 15.11
N GLU A 5 0.20 5.58 15.41
CA GLU A 5 -0.10 4.15 15.39
C GLU A 5 -0.95 3.76 14.18
N THR A 6 -1.31 4.70 13.33
CA THR A 6 -2.08 4.40 12.12
C THR A 6 -1.31 3.43 11.24
N PRO A 7 -1.93 2.31 10.85
CA PRO A 7 -1.28 1.39 9.91
C PRO A 7 -1.05 2.05 8.56
N ILE A 8 0.05 1.65 7.92
CA ILE A 8 0.43 2.21 6.63
C ILE A 8 0.65 1.09 5.62
N LEU A 9 -0.02 1.22 4.48
CA LEU A 9 0.22 0.39 3.31
C LEU A 9 1.28 1.07 2.46
N ILE A 10 2.38 0.37 2.19
CA ILE A 10 3.49 0.90 1.41
C ILE A 10 3.40 0.36 -0.01
N ASP A 11 3.37 1.26 -0.98
CA ASP A 11 3.24 0.89 -2.39
C ASP A 11 4.48 0.16 -2.91
N THR A 12 4.31 -0.60 -3.97
CA THR A 12 5.32 -1.48 -4.57
C THR A 12 6.63 -0.77 -4.86
N ASN A 13 6.59 0.41 -5.48
CA ASN A 13 7.81 1.12 -5.87
C ASN A 13 8.67 1.52 -4.67
N ILE A 14 8.03 1.87 -3.57
CA ILE A 14 8.77 2.23 -2.35
C ILE A 14 9.47 1.00 -1.79
N TRP A 15 8.80 -0.16 -1.81
CA TRP A 15 9.42 -1.42 -1.42
C TRP A 15 10.62 -1.76 -2.30
N ILE A 16 10.50 -1.60 -3.62
CA ILE A 16 11.57 -1.88 -4.56
C ILE A 16 12.80 -1.01 -4.24
N GLU A 17 12.59 0.28 -4.00
CA GLU A 17 13.67 1.18 -3.63
C GLU A 17 14.31 0.78 -2.31
N HIS A 18 13.51 0.38 -1.34
CA HIS A 18 13.99 -0.07 -0.04
C HIS A 18 14.86 -1.32 -0.17
N PHE A 19 14.51 -2.25 -1.05
CA PHE A 19 15.31 -3.46 -1.27
C PHE A 19 16.63 -3.16 -1.96
N LYS A 20 16.70 -2.09 -2.74
CA LYS A 20 17.96 -1.66 -3.37
C LYS A 20 18.85 -0.91 -2.40
N SER A 21 18.25 -0.04 -1.61
CA SER A 21 18.96 0.82 -0.66
C SER A 21 18.01 1.13 0.48
N ALA A 22 18.29 0.61 1.64
CA ALA A 22 17.38 0.70 2.79
C ALA A 22 16.85 2.11 3.01
N ASN A 23 15.52 2.21 3.11
CA ASN A 23 14.83 3.45 3.39
C ASN A 23 14.56 3.54 4.89
N LYS A 24 15.02 4.63 5.50
CA LYS A 24 14.89 4.82 6.96
C LYS A 24 13.45 4.84 7.43
N GLU A 25 12.56 5.42 6.64
CA GLU A 25 11.15 5.49 7.02
C GLU A 25 10.48 4.12 6.96
N VAL A 26 10.81 3.32 5.94
CA VAL A 26 10.31 1.95 5.85
C VAL A 26 10.79 1.14 7.04
N SER A 27 12.09 1.22 7.36
CA SER A 27 12.67 0.49 8.49
C SER A 27 12.00 0.89 9.80
N ALA A 28 11.79 2.19 10.00
CA ALA A 28 11.16 2.69 11.22
C ALA A 28 9.71 2.24 11.35
N LEU A 29 8.96 2.23 10.26
CA LEU A 29 7.58 1.75 10.25
C LEU A 29 7.51 0.25 10.56
N LEU A 30 8.44 -0.53 10.01
CA LEU A 30 8.51 -1.97 10.28
C LEU A 30 8.81 -2.22 11.77
N GLU A 31 9.78 -1.50 12.33
CA GLU A 31 10.12 -1.62 13.74
C GLU A 31 8.96 -1.24 14.64
N ALA A 32 8.18 -0.24 14.24
CA ALA A 32 7.04 0.22 15.02
C ALA A 32 5.80 -0.66 14.85
N GLY A 33 5.86 -1.70 13.99
CA GLY A 33 4.73 -2.59 13.75
C GLY A 33 3.56 -1.91 13.05
N ARG A 34 3.84 -0.89 12.22
CA ARG A 34 2.79 -0.10 11.56
C ARG A 34 2.54 -0.49 10.11
N VAL A 35 3.33 -1.42 9.57
CA VAL A 35 3.23 -1.77 8.15
C VAL A 35 2.17 -2.84 7.95
N VAL A 36 1.26 -2.59 7.03
CA VAL A 36 0.30 -3.60 6.55
C VAL A 36 0.61 -3.89 5.08
N MET A 37 0.14 -5.02 4.60
CA MET A 37 0.45 -5.52 3.27
C MET A 37 -0.83 -5.81 2.49
N HIS A 38 -0.69 -5.87 1.19
CA HIS A 38 -1.77 -6.28 0.30
C HIS A 38 -1.23 -7.42 -0.58
N PRO A 39 -2.02 -8.48 -0.80
CA PRO A 39 -1.55 -9.60 -1.62
C PRO A 39 -1.10 -9.21 -3.03
N PHE A 40 -1.73 -8.19 -3.62
CA PHE A 40 -1.35 -7.73 -4.95
C PHE A 40 0.03 -7.07 -4.95
N ILE A 41 0.39 -6.39 -3.86
CA ILE A 41 1.74 -5.83 -3.74
C ILE A 41 2.77 -6.95 -3.62
N VAL A 42 2.48 -7.98 -2.82
CA VAL A 42 3.36 -9.14 -2.73
C VAL A 42 3.54 -9.77 -4.12
N ALA A 43 2.45 -9.91 -4.87
CA ALA A 43 2.49 -10.49 -6.22
C ALA A 43 3.35 -9.65 -7.15
N GLU A 44 3.21 -8.32 -7.11
CA GLU A 44 4.03 -7.43 -7.93
C GLU A 44 5.51 -7.54 -7.57
N LEU A 45 5.82 -7.59 -6.27
CA LEU A 45 7.20 -7.77 -5.82
C LEU A 45 7.74 -9.14 -6.25
N ALA A 46 6.90 -10.17 -6.22
CA ALA A 46 7.26 -11.52 -6.64
C ALA A 46 7.60 -11.60 -8.13
N LEU A 47 7.07 -10.68 -8.95
CA LEU A 47 7.37 -10.63 -10.37
C LEU A 47 8.73 -10.01 -10.66
N GLY A 48 9.35 -9.39 -9.68
CA GLY A 48 10.68 -8.78 -9.81
C GLY A 48 11.79 -9.71 -9.36
N GLY A 49 13.03 -9.24 -9.50
CA GLY A 49 14.22 -9.98 -9.09
C GLY A 49 14.59 -9.71 -7.65
N LEU A 50 14.06 -10.49 -6.74
CA LEU A 50 14.33 -10.33 -5.32
C LEU A 50 15.58 -11.12 -4.91
N ARG A 51 16.42 -10.51 -4.05
CA ARG A 51 17.50 -11.22 -3.38
C ARG A 51 16.87 -12.07 -2.28
N ASP A 52 17.47 -13.26 -2.04
CA ASP A 52 16.97 -14.18 -1.03
C ASP A 52 15.46 -14.35 -1.14
N ARG A 53 15.02 -14.61 -2.34
CA ARG A 53 13.62 -14.56 -2.75
C ARG A 53 12.67 -15.25 -1.80
N ARG A 54 12.99 -16.48 -1.39
CA ARG A 54 12.13 -17.25 -0.52
C ARG A 54 11.93 -16.57 0.84
N MET A 55 13.02 -16.12 1.45
CA MET A 55 12.95 -15.45 2.75
C MET A 55 12.27 -14.10 2.66
N THR A 56 12.57 -13.35 1.62
CA THR A 56 11.97 -12.02 1.43
C THR A 56 10.46 -12.13 1.28
N LEU A 57 9.99 -13.02 0.41
CA LEU A 57 8.55 -13.21 0.22
C LEU A 57 7.87 -13.73 1.49
N ALA A 58 8.50 -14.66 2.19
CA ALA A 58 7.95 -15.16 3.46
C ALA A 58 7.81 -14.05 4.49
N SER A 59 8.80 -13.16 4.57
CA SER A 59 8.75 -12.02 5.50
C SER A 59 7.62 -11.06 5.15
N LEU A 60 7.45 -10.77 3.86
CA LEU A 60 6.37 -9.87 3.40
C LEU A 60 4.99 -10.48 3.67
N GLU A 61 4.85 -11.78 3.43
CA GLU A 61 3.59 -12.48 3.66
C GLU A 61 3.25 -12.60 5.14
N PHE A 62 4.22 -12.41 6.02
CA PHE A 62 4.02 -12.43 7.47
C PHE A 62 3.41 -11.14 8.00
N LEU A 63 3.48 -10.06 7.23
CA LEU A 63 2.88 -8.79 7.63
C LEU A 63 1.34 -8.89 7.62
N PRO A 64 0.66 -8.13 8.51
CA PRO A 64 -0.81 -8.12 8.47
C PRO A 64 -1.31 -7.67 7.12
N GLU A 65 -2.31 -8.39 6.59
CA GLU A 65 -2.85 -8.10 5.27
C GLU A 65 -4.16 -7.34 5.34
N LEU A 66 -4.35 -6.44 4.37
CA LEU A 66 -5.64 -5.79 4.15
C LEU A 66 -6.60 -6.78 3.48
N PRO A 67 -7.91 -6.62 3.70
CA PRO A 67 -8.88 -7.42 2.97
C PRO A 67 -8.82 -7.11 1.48
N VAL A 68 -8.99 -8.12 0.65
CA VAL A 68 -9.02 -7.95 -0.80
C VAL A 68 -10.48 -7.73 -1.22
N ALA A 69 -10.74 -6.60 -1.86
CA ALA A 69 -12.07 -6.32 -2.40
C ALA A 69 -12.33 -7.22 -3.61
N GLU A 70 -13.57 -7.65 -3.76
CA GLU A 70 -13.95 -8.44 -4.92
C GLU A 70 -14.09 -7.55 -6.15
N LEU A 71 -13.87 -8.15 -7.32
CA LEU A 71 -13.89 -7.38 -8.56
C LEU A 71 -15.18 -6.56 -8.76
N PRO A 72 -16.38 -7.07 -8.47
CA PRO A 72 -17.58 -6.23 -8.57
C PRO A 72 -17.53 -4.99 -7.70
N GLU A 73 -16.96 -5.10 -6.49
CA GLU A 73 -16.79 -3.93 -5.61
C GLU A 73 -15.84 -2.90 -6.23
N VAL A 74 -14.72 -3.40 -6.80
CA VAL A 74 -13.75 -2.53 -7.47
C VAL A 74 -14.39 -1.85 -8.67
N ARG A 75 -15.17 -2.59 -9.47
CA ARG A 75 -15.88 -2.05 -10.62
C ARG A 75 -16.84 -0.94 -10.22
N GLN A 76 -17.56 -1.13 -9.12
CA GLN A 76 -18.47 -0.12 -8.60
C GLN A 76 -17.71 1.13 -8.15
N LEU A 77 -16.58 0.94 -7.48
CA LEU A 77 -15.74 2.05 -7.02
C LEU A 77 -15.22 2.86 -8.21
N ILE A 78 -14.76 2.18 -9.27
CA ILE A 78 -14.29 2.85 -10.48
C ILE A 78 -15.34 3.83 -11.02
N GLU A 79 -16.60 3.40 -11.07
CA GLU A 79 -17.68 4.24 -11.57
C GLU A 79 -18.04 5.36 -10.59
N MET A 80 -18.20 5.02 -9.31
CA MET A 80 -18.65 5.98 -8.30
C MET A 80 -17.64 7.10 -8.06
N ARG A 81 -16.36 6.79 -8.12
CA ARG A 81 -15.29 7.77 -7.87
C ARG A 81 -14.61 8.24 -9.15
N LYS A 82 -15.13 7.82 -10.31
CA LYS A 82 -14.60 8.19 -11.63
C LYS A 82 -13.10 7.94 -11.74
N LEU A 83 -12.66 6.76 -11.26
CA LEU A 83 -11.23 6.42 -11.25
C LEU A 83 -10.65 6.33 -12.66
N TYR A 84 -11.50 6.14 -13.68
CA TYR A 84 -11.08 6.11 -15.07
C TYR A 84 -10.52 7.46 -15.56
N THR A 85 -10.71 8.54 -14.79
CA THR A 85 -10.15 9.85 -15.12
C THR A 85 -8.77 10.08 -14.47
N GLU A 86 -8.33 9.18 -13.62
CA GLU A 86 -7.13 9.38 -12.81
C GLU A 86 -5.86 8.74 -13.37
N GLY A 87 -5.99 7.92 -14.41
CA GLY A 87 -4.82 7.28 -15.02
C GLY A 87 -4.19 6.18 -14.18
N ILE A 88 -4.95 5.58 -13.28
CA ILE A 88 -4.47 4.46 -12.46
C ILE A 88 -4.86 3.13 -13.07
N GLY A 89 -4.09 2.07 -12.75
CA GLY A 89 -4.37 0.72 -13.23
C GLY A 89 -5.23 -0.09 -12.28
N LEU A 90 -5.49 -1.33 -12.68
CA LEU A 90 -6.38 -2.21 -11.93
C LEU A 90 -5.85 -2.55 -10.54
N VAL A 91 -4.54 -2.80 -10.40
CA VAL A 91 -3.95 -3.08 -9.09
C VAL A 91 -4.15 -1.88 -8.17
N ASP A 92 -3.88 -0.67 -8.67
CA ASP A 92 -4.07 0.55 -7.88
C ASP A 92 -5.52 0.69 -7.43
N ALA A 93 -6.47 0.40 -8.32
CA ALA A 93 -7.89 0.45 -7.97
C ALA A 93 -8.23 -0.56 -6.88
N HIS A 94 -7.62 -1.76 -6.91
CA HIS A 94 -7.77 -2.75 -5.85
C HIS A 94 -7.22 -2.27 -4.50
N LEU A 95 -6.06 -1.59 -4.52
CA LEU A 95 -5.49 -1.04 -3.29
C LEU A 95 -6.43 0.00 -2.68
N ILE A 96 -6.95 0.89 -3.50
CA ILE A 96 -7.91 1.90 -3.05
C ILE A 96 -9.16 1.24 -2.46
N ALA A 97 -9.69 0.23 -3.13
CA ALA A 97 -10.88 -0.47 -2.66
C ALA A 97 -10.64 -1.13 -1.30
N SER A 98 -9.48 -1.76 -1.12
CA SER A 98 -9.13 -2.39 0.15
C SER A 98 -9.02 -1.37 1.28
N LEU A 99 -8.46 -0.19 0.99
CA LEU A 99 -8.35 0.88 1.98
C LEU A 99 -9.71 1.44 2.37
N MET A 100 -10.70 1.36 1.48
CA MET A 100 -12.04 1.83 1.77
C MET A 100 -12.86 0.84 2.58
N ILE A 101 -12.57 -0.46 2.49
CA ILE A 101 -13.35 -1.48 3.20
C ILE A 101 -12.68 -1.98 4.48
N VAL A 102 -11.40 -1.68 4.70
CA VAL A 102 -10.70 -2.14 5.90
C VAL A 102 -11.36 -1.52 7.15
N PRO A 103 -11.63 -2.34 8.20
CA PRO A 103 -12.29 -1.81 9.41
C PRO A 103 -11.46 -0.78 10.18
N THR A 104 -10.12 -0.96 10.18
CA THR A 104 -9.22 -0.04 10.88
C THR A 104 -8.75 1.02 9.88
N PRO A 105 -8.91 2.31 10.16
CA PRO A 105 -8.40 3.36 9.26
C PRO A 105 -6.92 3.14 8.96
N THR A 106 -6.60 3.07 7.68
CA THR A 106 -5.26 2.77 7.18
C THR A 106 -4.89 3.81 6.13
N GLU A 107 -3.63 4.21 6.10
CA GLU A 107 -3.16 5.18 5.12
C GLU A 107 -2.25 4.53 4.09
N LEU A 108 -2.12 5.19 2.94
CA LEU A 108 -1.30 4.72 1.82
C LEU A 108 -0.11 5.64 1.63
N TRP A 109 1.08 5.05 1.58
CA TRP A 109 2.31 5.74 1.21
C TRP A 109 2.70 5.30 -0.19
N THR A 110 2.68 6.23 -1.13
CA THR A 110 3.00 6.00 -2.53
C THR A 110 3.73 7.21 -3.10
N ASP A 111 4.53 6.98 -4.13
CA ASP A 111 5.13 8.05 -4.91
C ASP A 111 4.56 8.11 -6.33
N ASP A 112 3.55 7.29 -6.63
CA ASP A 112 2.85 7.34 -7.91
C ASP A 112 1.89 8.51 -7.96
N GLY A 113 1.94 9.31 -9.03
CA GLY A 113 1.15 10.54 -9.13
C GLY A 113 -0.34 10.31 -9.11
N GLY A 114 -0.84 9.30 -9.82
CA GLY A 114 -2.26 8.99 -9.85
C GLY A 114 -2.79 8.53 -8.51
N LEU A 115 -2.08 7.61 -7.86
CA LEU A 115 -2.44 7.13 -6.53
C LEU A 115 -2.38 8.24 -5.49
N THR A 116 -1.37 9.10 -5.58
CA THR A 116 -1.24 10.25 -4.67
C THR A 116 -2.48 11.13 -4.74
N ARG A 117 -2.94 11.44 -5.96
CA ARG A 117 -4.13 12.27 -6.14
C ARG A 117 -5.38 11.59 -5.55
N VAL A 118 -5.60 10.33 -5.87
CA VAL A 118 -6.78 9.61 -5.41
C VAL A 118 -6.77 9.45 -3.88
N ALA A 119 -5.64 9.01 -3.32
CA ALA A 119 -5.52 8.83 -1.88
C ALA A 119 -5.69 10.16 -1.14
N GLY A 120 -5.17 11.26 -1.71
CA GLY A 120 -5.34 12.59 -1.14
C GLY A 120 -6.80 13.02 -1.13
N LYS A 121 -7.52 12.81 -2.24
CA LYS A 121 -8.95 13.15 -2.34
C LYS A 121 -9.79 12.33 -1.36
N LEU A 122 -9.43 11.08 -1.13
CA LEU A 122 -10.20 10.19 -0.26
C LEU A 122 -9.75 10.26 1.20
N GLY A 123 -8.70 11.01 1.49
CA GLY A 123 -8.30 11.29 2.87
C GLY A 123 -7.42 10.24 3.52
N PHE A 124 -6.77 9.36 2.76
CA PHE A 124 -5.87 8.38 3.37
C PHE A 124 -4.45 8.38 2.81
N LEU A 125 -4.01 9.52 2.28
CA LEU A 125 -2.61 9.65 1.84
C LEU A 125 -1.69 9.87 3.04
N ALA A 126 -0.63 9.09 3.12
CA ALA A 126 0.43 9.27 4.10
C ALA A 126 1.71 9.73 3.40
N THR A 127 2.41 10.67 4.00
CA THR A 127 3.69 11.15 3.48
C THR A 127 4.73 11.23 4.59
N PRO A 128 6.01 10.87 4.30
CA PRO A 128 7.05 10.99 5.31
C PRO A 128 7.31 12.46 5.67
N PRO A 129 7.89 12.76 6.85
CA PRO A 129 8.33 11.77 7.84
C PRO A 129 7.19 11.23 8.69
N PHE A 130 7.23 9.94 9.01
CA PHE A 130 6.20 9.30 9.82
C PHE A 130 6.59 9.25 11.29
N ILE A 131 7.88 9.25 11.56
CA ILE A 131 8.44 9.18 12.91
C ILE A 131 9.37 10.38 13.09
N THR A 132 9.10 11.14 14.13
CA THR A 132 9.88 12.34 14.44
C THR A 132 10.80 12.09 15.61
#